data_56196a4f14dffa5e39303c95c70f0af8
#
_entry.id   56196a4f14dffa5e39303c95c70f0af8
#
_cell.length_a   1.000
_cell.length_b   1.000
_cell.length_c   1.000
_cell.angle_alpha   90.00
_cell.angle_beta   90.00
_cell.angle_gamma   90.00
#
_symmetry.space_group_name_H-M   'P 1'
#
loop_
_entity.id
_entity.type
_entity.pdbx_description
1 polymer ?
#
loop_
_entity_poly.entity_id
_entity_poly.type
_entity_poly.pdbx_seq_one_letter_code
_entity_poly.pdbx_strand_id
1 'polypeptide(L)'
;PLGQGFSVSVGIISARNRSIGLSRYEDYIQTDASINQGNSGGPLFDMNGNVIGINTAILGRNGSIGIGFSIPSNSAKIVIDQLIEFGETKRGWLGVRIQDVTKEIAEVEKLDKPRGALVASVAENSPSAKAGVKAGDIILEFNGEKINQMKELPMIVARTEVGKKVKVKIWSNKKELIKTLTRGRLE
;
A
#
# COMPACT_ATOMS: atom_id res chain seq x y z
N PRO A 1 -7.66 10.90 26.01
CA PRO A 1 -8.35 12.02 25.37
C PRO A 1 -8.75 13.08 26.38
N LEU A 2 -8.68 14.35 26.02
CA LEU A 2 -9.12 15.48 26.83
C LEU A 2 -8.42 15.60 28.21
N GLY A 3 -7.24 15.02 28.40
CA GLY A 3 -6.53 15.04 29.69
C GLY A 3 -7.16 14.21 30.82
N GLN A 4 -8.12 13.34 30.50
CA GLN A 4 -8.87 12.53 31.47
C GLN A 4 -8.21 11.17 31.80
N GLY A 5 -6.93 10.98 31.44
CA GLY A 5 -6.22 9.73 31.67
C GLY A 5 -6.49 8.68 30.60
N PHE A 6 -6.37 7.40 30.95
CA PHE A 6 -6.54 6.29 30.02
C PHE A 6 -8.02 6.10 29.63
N SER A 7 -8.25 5.88 28.34
CA SER A 7 -9.57 5.55 27.79
C SER A 7 -9.49 4.28 27.00
N VAL A 8 -10.49 3.42 27.14
CA VAL A 8 -10.65 2.19 26.36
C VAL A 8 -12.01 2.22 25.68
N SER A 9 -12.04 1.86 24.41
CA SER A 9 -13.27 1.62 23.67
C SER A 9 -13.24 0.22 23.07
N VAL A 10 -14.40 -0.39 22.93
CA VAL A 10 -14.57 -1.75 22.39
C VAL A 10 -15.43 -1.68 21.15
N GLY A 11 -15.12 -2.52 20.18
CA GLY A 11 -15.85 -2.67 18.92
C GLY A 11 -15.37 -3.89 18.15
N ILE A 12 -15.72 -3.96 16.87
CA ILE A 12 -15.33 -5.04 15.98
C ILE A 12 -14.49 -4.52 14.81
N ILE A 13 -13.82 -5.42 14.13
CA ILE A 13 -13.20 -5.13 12.83
C ILE A 13 -14.30 -5.15 11.78
N SER A 14 -14.68 -3.96 11.30
CA SER A 14 -15.73 -3.78 10.31
C SER A 14 -15.28 -4.09 8.89
N ALA A 15 -13.99 -3.85 8.58
CA ALA A 15 -13.40 -4.13 7.28
C ALA A 15 -11.86 -4.12 7.33
N ARG A 16 -11.24 -4.65 6.27
CA ARG A 16 -9.79 -4.57 6.02
C ARG A 16 -9.53 -3.94 4.66
N ASN A 17 -8.28 -3.57 4.42
CA ASN A 17 -7.80 -3.03 3.15
C ASN A 17 -8.58 -1.79 2.70
N ARG A 18 -8.93 -0.92 3.67
CA ARG A 18 -9.64 0.33 3.40
C ARG A 18 -8.69 1.40 2.95
N SER A 19 -9.13 2.16 1.94
CA SER A 19 -8.50 3.40 1.50
C SER A 19 -9.51 4.53 1.67
N ILE A 20 -9.05 5.65 2.21
CA ILE A 20 -9.86 6.85 2.47
C ILE A 20 -9.36 8.07 1.68
N GLY A 21 -8.38 7.86 0.79
CA GLY A 21 -7.90 8.86 -0.16
C GLY A 21 -6.87 9.85 0.40
N LEU A 22 -6.30 9.62 1.58
CA LEU A 22 -5.28 10.49 2.17
C LEU A 22 -3.86 10.18 1.64
N SER A 23 -3.62 8.95 1.16
CA SER A 23 -2.29 8.50 0.73
C SER A 23 -2.41 7.40 -0.33
N ARG A 24 -1.31 7.18 -1.08
CA ARG A 24 -1.19 6.05 -2.03
C ARG A 24 -0.87 4.71 -1.35
N TYR A 25 -0.59 4.71 -0.06
CA TYR A 25 -0.14 3.54 0.71
C TYR A 25 -1.16 3.12 1.76
N GLU A 26 -2.44 3.38 1.51
CA GLU A 26 -3.50 3.11 2.46
C GLU A 26 -3.93 1.65 2.44
N ASP A 27 -3.91 1.06 3.62
CA ASP A 27 -4.32 -0.31 3.90
C ASP A 27 -4.85 -0.35 5.32
N TYR A 28 -5.96 0.36 5.58
CA TYR A 28 -6.46 0.50 6.93
C TYR A 28 -7.34 -0.68 7.36
N ILE A 29 -7.24 -1.00 8.66
CA ILE A 29 -8.27 -1.74 9.38
C ILE A 29 -9.35 -0.73 9.75
N GLN A 30 -10.59 -1.01 9.37
CA GLN A 30 -11.76 -0.25 9.82
C GLN A 30 -12.35 -0.90 11.06
N THR A 31 -12.68 -0.10 12.07
CA THR A 31 -13.35 -0.52 13.31
C THR A 31 -14.47 0.44 13.67
N ASP A 32 -15.49 -0.07 14.36
CA ASP A 32 -16.54 0.74 14.98
C ASP A 32 -16.24 1.12 16.42
N ALA A 33 -15.15 0.58 17.01
CA ALA A 33 -14.62 1.07 18.28
C ALA A 33 -14.40 2.58 18.20
N SER A 34 -14.89 3.32 19.18
CA SER A 34 -14.84 4.79 19.17
C SER A 34 -13.41 5.31 19.18
N ILE A 35 -12.95 5.85 18.07
CA ILE A 35 -11.70 6.59 17.94
C ILE A 35 -12.03 8.08 17.97
N ASN A 36 -11.46 8.81 18.92
CA ASN A 36 -11.63 10.24 19.11
C ASN A 36 -10.28 10.94 19.23
N GLN A 37 -10.27 12.26 19.28
CA GLN A 37 -9.08 13.05 19.54
C GLN A 37 -8.36 12.56 20.81
N GLY A 38 -7.06 12.26 20.68
CA GLY A 38 -6.24 11.70 21.74
C GLY A 38 -6.03 10.18 21.67
N ASN A 39 -6.83 9.43 20.88
CA ASN A 39 -6.62 8.00 20.68
C ASN A 39 -5.61 7.71 19.53
N SER A 40 -5.34 8.68 18.66
CA SER A 40 -4.38 8.53 17.56
C SER A 40 -2.99 8.22 18.10
N GLY A 41 -2.32 7.24 17.48
CA GLY A 41 -1.05 6.68 17.94
C GLY A 41 -1.22 5.58 19.00
N GLY A 42 -2.40 5.43 19.60
CA GLY A 42 -2.70 4.35 20.52
C GLY A 42 -2.90 3.01 19.80
N PRO A 43 -2.75 1.89 20.53
CA PRO A 43 -2.88 0.55 19.95
C PRO A 43 -4.35 0.14 19.76
N LEU A 44 -4.59 -0.62 18.70
CA LEU A 44 -5.77 -1.45 18.53
C LEU A 44 -5.39 -2.88 18.90
N PHE A 45 -6.02 -3.42 19.94
CA PHE A 45 -5.77 -4.77 20.43
C PHE A 45 -6.82 -5.77 19.92
N ASP A 46 -6.41 -7.03 19.75
CA ASP A 46 -7.35 -8.14 19.66
C ASP A 46 -7.74 -8.66 21.06
N MET A 47 -8.64 -9.64 21.12
CA MET A 47 -9.10 -10.24 22.37
C MET A 47 -8.02 -11.07 23.11
N ASN A 48 -6.87 -11.33 22.48
CA ASN A 48 -5.73 -12.02 23.06
C ASN A 48 -4.66 -11.04 23.59
N GLY A 49 -4.91 -9.74 23.48
CA GLY A 49 -3.95 -8.70 23.89
C GLY A 49 -2.85 -8.40 22.87
N ASN A 50 -2.95 -8.91 21.64
CA ASN A 50 -1.99 -8.58 20.58
C ASN A 50 -2.33 -7.23 19.95
N VAL A 51 -1.32 -6.42 19.65
CA VAL A 51 -1.49 -5.18 18.88
C VAL A 51 -1.68 -5.51 17.41
N ILE A 52 -2.89 -5.34 16.90
CA ILE A 52 -3.27 -5.60 15.51
C ILE A 52 -3.24 -4.35 14.65
N GLY A 53 -3.20 -3.16 15.26
CA GLY A 53 -3.14 -1.89 14.54
C GLY A 53 -2.75 -0.71 15.42
N ILE A 54 -2.49 0.43 14.76
CA ILE A 54 -2.22 1.73 15.39
C ILE A 54 -3.31 2.69 14.93
N ASN A 55 -4.07 3.23 15.88
CA ASN A 55 -5.16 4.16 15.59
C ASN A 55 -4.66 5.43 14.92
N THR A 56 -5.31 5.87 13.83
CA THR A 56 -4.80 7.01 13.07
C THR A 56 -5.84 8.00 12.59
N ALA A 57 -6.99 7.56 12.09
CA ALA A 57 -7.95 8.46 11.46
C ALA A 57 -9.40 8.10 11.78
N ILE A 58 -10.27 9.08 11.65
CA ILE A 58 -11.74 8.95 11.72
C ILE A 58 -12.37 9.63 10.52
N LEU A 59 -13.55 9.14 10.11
CA LEU A 59 -14.47 9.88 9.24
C LEU A 59 -15.48 10.58 10.16
N GLY A 60 -15.27 11.87 10.38
CA GLY A 60 -16.15 12.68 11.21
C GLY A 60 -15.47 13.97 11.68
N ARG A 61 -16.13 15.12 11.50
CA ARG A 61 -15.57 16.41 11.90
C ARG A 61 -15.60 16.63 13.42
N ASN A 62 -16.53 16.00 14.12
CA ASN A 62 -16.81 16.26 15.53
C ASN A 62 -16.65 15.04 16.44
N GLY A 63 -15.91 14.02 16.03
CA GLY A 63 -15.70 12.81 16.80
C GLY A 63 -16.10 11.54 16.07
N SER A 64 -16.07 10.41 16.78
CA SER A 64 -16.39 9.10 16.23
C SER A 64 -17.86 9.01 15.84
N ILE A 65 -18.10 8.51 14.64
CA ILE A 65 -19.43 8.13 14.13
C ILE A 65 -19.55 6.60 13.95
N GLY A 66 -18.73 5.82 14.66
CA GLY A 66 -18.63 4.37 14.48
C GLY A 66 -17.79 3.97 13.26
N ILE A 67 -16.95 4.87 12.75
CA ILE A 67 -16.03 4.59 11.64
C ILE A 67 -14.65 5.13 12.02
N GLY A 68 -13.79 4.24 12.48
CA GLY A 68 -12.40 4.50 12.81
C GLY A 68 -11.45 3.69 11.94
N PHE A 69 -10.22 4.16 11.79
CA PHE A 69 -9.20 3.55 10.97
C PHE A 69 -7.89 3.39 11.74
N SER A 70 -7.29 2.21 11.61
CA SER A 70 -6.00 1.90 12.20
C SER A 70 -5.05 1.35 11.15
N ILE A 71 -3.79 1.73 11.23
CA ILE A 71 -2.72 1.16 10.39
C ILE A 71 -2.48 -0.27 10.88
N PRO A 72 -2.52 -1.31 10.02
CA PRO A 72 -2.22 -2.68 10.42
C PRO A 72 -0.83 -2.79 11.05
N SER A 73 -0.69 -3.56 12.13
CA SER A 73 0.58 -3.75 12.84
C SER A 73 1.68 -4.29 11.92
N ASN A 74 1.35 -5.19 10.99
CA ASN A 74 2.30 -5.72 10.00
C ASN A 74 2.87 -4.61 9.09
N SER A 75 2.03 -3.66 8.67
CA SER A 75 2.46 -2.52 7.86
C SER A 75 3.27 -1.51 8.70
N ALA A 76 2.84 -1.26 9.93
CA ALA A 76 3.53 -0.38 10.85
C ALA A 76 4.93 -0.92 11.22
N LYS A 77 5.06 -2.24 11.47
CA LYS A 77 6.32 -2.87 11.84
C LYS A 77 7.43 -2.60 10.82
N ILE A 78 7.15 -2.68 9.54
CA ILE A 78 8.14 -2.44 8.47
C ILE A 78 8.69 -1.01 8.55
N VAL A 79 7.82 -0.04 8.83
CA VAL A 79 8.21 1.36 8.98
C VAL A 79 8.98 1.59 10.27
N ILE A 80 8.51 1.00 11.38
CA ILE A 80 9.13 1.12 12.71
C ILE A 80 10.54 0.51 12.69
N ASP A 81 10.72 -0.69 12.12
CA ASP A 81 12.03 -1.33 12.00
C ASP A 81 13.02 -0.43 11.23
N GLN A 82 12.59 0.22 10.14
CA GLN A 82 13.41 1.16 9.40
C GLN A 82 13.76 2.42 10.19
N LEU A 83 12.80 2.95 10.95
CA LEU A 83 13.04 4.12 11.78
C LEU A 83 14.03 3.82 12.91
N ILE A 84 13.96 2.64 13.52
CA ILE A 84 14.90 2.18 14.55
C ILE A 84 16.30 2.01 13.96
N GLU A 85 16.41 1.35 12.81
CA GLU A 85 17.70 1.01 12.20
C GLU A 85 18.38 2.19 11.51
N PHE A 86 17.61 3.05 10.82
CA PHE A 86 18.15 4.10 9.96
C PHE A 86 17.77 5.51 10.35
N GLY A 87 16.88 5.71 11.33
CA GLY A 87 16.34 7.02 11.69
C GLY A 87 15.38 7.61 10.63
N GLU A 88 15.15 6.92 9.52
CA GLU A 88 14.33 7.37 8.40
C GLU A 88 13.63 6.20 7.70
N THR A 89 12.56 6.49 6.96
CA THR A 89 11.89 5.48 6.14
C THR A 89 12.51 5.42 4.74
N LYS A 90 12.99 4.26 4.34
CA LYS A 90 13.52 4.00 2.99
C LYS A 90 12.42 3.48 2.08
N ARG A 91 11.65 4.38 1.48
CA ARG A 91 10.58 4.01 0.56
C ARG A 91 11.12 3.49 -0.76
N GLY A 92 10.57 2.39 -1.24
CA GLY A 92 10.91 1.85 -2.55
C GLY A 92 10.38 2.70 -3.68
N TRP A 93 11.18 2.83 -4.71
CA TRP A 93 10.86 3.57 -5.92
C TRP A 93 11.14 2.73 -7.16
N LEU A 94 10.19 2.70 -8.08
CA LEU A 94 10.32 2.04 -9.38
C LEU A 94 10.50 3.06 -10.51
N GLY A 95 10.05 4.29 -10.29
CA GLY A 95 10.07 5.35 -11.29
C GLY A 95 9.01 5.18 -12.38
N VAL A 96 7.83 4.73 -12.01
CA VAL A 96 6.67 4.63 -12.90
C VAL A 96 5.50 5.46 -12.40
N ARG A 97 4.74 6.05 -13.31
CA ARG A 97 3.37 6.48 -13.06
C ARG A 97 2.45 5.36 -13.52
N ILE A 98 1.48 5.04 -12.69
CA ILE A 98 0.55 3.93 -12.93
C ILE A 98 -0.89 4.41 -12.89
N GLN A 99 -1.76 3.67 -13.55
CA GLN A 99 -3.21 3.86 -13.55
C GLN A 99 -3.92 2.51 -13.61
N ASP A 100 -5.24 2.52 -13.35
CA ASP A 100 -6.04 1.30 -13.38
C ASP A 100 -6.16 0.74 -14.79
N VAL A 101 -6.24 -0.59 -14.88
CA VAL A 101 -6.58 -1.31 -16.09
C VAL A 101 -8.10 -1.39 -16.17
N THR A 102 -8.71 -0.60 -17.06
CA THR A 102 -10.16 -0.63 -17.30
C THR A 102 -10.55 -1.86 -18.13
N LYS A 103 -11.85 -2.13 -18.27
CA LYS A 103 -12.35 -3.21 -19.12
C LYS A 103 -11.93 -3.01 -20.58
N GLU A 104 -12.04 -1.78 -21.08
CA GLU A 104 -11.68 -1.40 -22.45
C GLU A 104 -10.18 -1.64 -22.70
N ILE A 105 -9.32 -1.27 -21.74
CA ILE A 105 -7.86 -1.53 -21.84
C ILE A 105 -7.59 -3.03 -21.85
N ALA A 106 -8.25 -3.80 -20.99
CA ALA A 106 -8.08 -5.25 -20.95
C ALA A 106 -8.48 -5.91 -22.27
N GLU A 107 -9.58 -5.47 -22.89
CA GLU A 107 -10.05 -5.96 -24.19
C GLU A 107 -9.04 -5.63 -25.32
N VAL A 108 -8.58 -4.38 -25.41
CA VAL A 108 -7.59 -3.93 -26.42
C VAL A 108 -6.28 -4.72 -26.27
N GLU A 109 -5.83 -4.91 -25.06
CA GLU A 109 -4.61 -5.64 -24.73
C GLU A 109 -4.78 -7.17 -24.77
N LYS A 110 -6.00 -7.67 -24.94
CA LYS A 110 -6.34 -9.11 -24.91
C LYS A 110 -5.98 -9.80 -23.58
N LEU A 111 -6.16 -9.08 -22.47
CA LEU A 111 -6.11 -9.68 -21.15
C LEU A 111 -7.41 -10.44 -20.87
N ASP A 112 -7.31 -11.52 -20.10
CA ASP A 112 -8.45 -12.33 -19.65
C ASP A 112 -9.45 -11.54 -18.80
N LYS A 113 -8.97 -10.55 -18.07
CA LYS A 113 -9.76 -9.64 -17.22
C LYS A 113 -8.98 -8.38 -16.87
N PRO A 114 -9.67 -7.30 -16.45
CA PRO A 114 -9.01 -6.11 -15.89
C PRO A 114 -8.21 -6.48 -14.64
N ARG A 115 -6.89 -6.37 -14.71
CA ARG A 115 -5.96 -6.61 -13.60
C ARG A 115 -4.62 -5.96 -13.86
N GLY A 116 -3.85 -5.76 -12.82
CA GLY A 116 -2.52 -5.18 -12.90
C GLY A 116 -2.49 -3.67 -12.72
N ALA A 117 -1.33 -3.10 -12.96
CA ALA A 117 -1.09 -1.66 -12.95
C ALA A 117 -0.56 -1.23 -14.32
N LEU A 118 -1.33 -0.46 -15.07
CA LEU A 118 -0.91 0.09 -16.36
C LEU A 118 0.12 1.19 -16.15
N VAL A 119 1.26 1.08 -16.81
CA VAL A 119 2.32 2.07 -16.77
C VAL A 119 1.97 3.23 -17.72
N ALA A 120 1.62 4.38 -17.16
CA ALA A 120 1.34 5.58 -17.93
C ALA A 120 2.60 6.31 -18.38
N SER A 121 3.66 6.29 -17.55
CA SER A 121 4.97 6.84 -17.89
C SER A 121 6.07 6.21 -17.05
N VAL A 122 7.31 6.28 -17.54
CA VAL A 122 8.51 5.80 -16.87
C VAL A 122 9.49 6.97 -16.74
N ALA A 123 9.98 7.21 -15.53
CA ALA A 123 10.96 8.25 -15.27
C ALA A 123 12.33 7.83 -15.85
N GLU A 124 13.05 8.77 -16.43
CA GLU A 124 14.41 8.56 -16.93
C GLU A 124 15.33 8.08 -15.80
N ASN A 125 16.30 7.24 -16.15
CA ASN A 125 17.29 6.68 -15.23
C ASN A 125 16.71 5.86 -14.07
N SER A 126 15.39 5.64 -14.04
CA SER A 126 14.71 4.87 -13.00
C SER A 126 15.04 3.36 -13.06
N PRO A 127 14.80 2.61 -11.98
CA PRO A 127 14.87 1.15 -11.98
C PRO A 127 14.05 0.51 -13.10
N SER A 128 12.85 1.01 -13.36
CA SER A 128 11.97 0.52 -14.42
C SER A 128 12.51 0.84 -15.81
N ALA A 129 13.05 2.04 -16.03
CA ALA A 129 13.69 2.40 -17.29
C ALA A 129 14.88 1.48 -17.59
N LYS A 130 15.76 1.27 -16.60
CA LYS A 130 16.92 0.37 -16.70
C LYS A 130 16.54 -1.08 -16.99
N ALA A 131 15.39 -1.54 -16.48
CA ALA A 131 14.86 -2.86 -16.76
C ALA A 131 14.10 -2.94 -18.10
N GLY A 132 13.97 -1.83 -18.83
CA GLY A 132 13.29 -1.76 -20.10
C GLY A 132 11.77 -1.88 -20.00
N VAL A 133 11.18 -1.43 -18.90
CA VAL A 133 9.73 -1.21 -18.77
C VAL A 133 9.38 0.07 -19.52
N LYS A 134 8.26 0.08 -20.22
CA LYS A 134 7.80 1.18 -21.07
C LYS A 134 6.39 1.62 -20.71
N ALA A 135 6.02 2.82 -21.11
CA ALA A 135 4.63 3.25 -21.10
C ALA A 135 3.80 2.30 -21.98
N GLY A 136 2.61 1.94 -21.51
CA GLY A 136 1.74 0.94 -22.13
C GLY A 136 1.93 -0.49 -21.59
N ASP A 137 3.03 -0.79 -20.90
CA ASP A 137 3.17 -2.09 -20.22
C ASP A 137 2.20 -2.16 -19.02
N ILE A 138 1.71 -3.37 -18.72
CA ILE A 138 0.87 -3.60 -17.52
C ILE A 138 1.65 -4.50 -16.57
N ILE A 139 1.89 -4.04 -15.35
CA ILE A 139 2.57 -4.82 -14.31
C ILE A 139 1.55 -5.78 -13.70
N LEU A 140 1.75 -7.07 -13.90
CA LEU A 140 0.86 -8.14 -13.43
C LEU A 140 1.31 -8.80 -12.13
N GLU A 141 2.64 -8.79 -11.87
CA GLU A 141 3.22 -9.41 -10.69
C GLU A 141 4.52 -8.70 -10.33
N PHE A 142 4.76 -8.51 -9.05
CA PHE A 142 5.98 -7.92 -8.52
C PHE A 142 6.52 -8.79 -7.39
N ASN A 143 7.74 -9.29 -7.52
CA ASN A 143 8.43 -10.15 -6.55
C ASN A 143 7.61 -11.38 -6.11
N GLY A 144 6.87 -12.02 -7.05
CA GLY A 144 6.02 -13.18 -6.79
C GLY A 144 4.60 -12.86 -6.31
N GLU A 145 4.30 -11.60 -5.99
CA GLU A 145 2.97 -11.15 -5.58
C GLU A 145 2.17 -10.63 -6.79
N LYS A 146 0.97 -11.19 -6.99
CA LYS A 146 0.06 -10.78 -8.08
C LYS A 146 -0.53 -9.40 -7.80
N ILE A 147 -0.64 -8.61 -8.86
CA ILE A 147 -1.28 -7.29 -8.84
C ILE A 147 -2.65 -7.42 -9.48
N ASN A 148 -3.70 -7.34 -8.68
CA ASN A 148 -5.08 -7.35 -9.17
C ASN A 148 -5.60 -5.92 -9.41
N GLN A 149 -5.18 -4.96 -8.60
CA GLN A 149 -5.55 -3.55 -8.69
C GLN A 149 -4.31 -2.67 -8.63
N MET A 150 -4.33 -1.56 -9.32
CA MET A 150 -3.21 -0.61 -9.39
C MET A 150 -2.68 -0.21 -8.01
N LYS A 151 -3.57 0.01 -7.03
CA LYS A 151 -3.22 0.42 -5.66
C LYS A 151 -2.37 -0.59 -4.88
N GLU A 152 -2.33 -1.86 -5.29
CA GLU A 152 -1.54 -2.89 -4.61
C GLU A 152 -0.04 -2.76 -4.90
N LEU A 153 0.32 -2.30 -6.11
CA LEU A 153 1.73 -2.20 -6.50
C LEU A 153 2.56 -1.29 -5.58
N PRO A 154 2.14 -0.06 -5.23
CA PRO A 154 2.91 0.79 -4.33
C PRO A 154 3.14 0.14 -2.95
N MET A 155 2.16 -0.59 -2.42
CA MET A 155 2.25 -1.26 -1.14
C MET A 155 3.27 -2.41 -1.17
N ILE A 156 3.24 -3.24 -2.23
CA ILE A 156 4.17 -4.36 -2.40
C ILE A 156 5.61 -3.82 -2.60
N VAL A 157 5.75 -2.77 -3.40
CA VAL A 157 7.04 -2.10 -3.60
C VAL A 157 7.58 -1.53 -2.29
N ALA A 158 6.73 -0.91 -1.47
CA ALA A 158 7.15 -0.34 -0.18
C ALA A 158 7.70 -1.41 0.79
N ARG A 159 7.13 -2.62 0.77
CA ARG A 159 7.56 -3.76 1.62
C ARG A 159 8.83 -4.45 1.13
N THR A 160 9.27 -4.19 -0.08
CA THR A 160 10.46 -4.81 -0.65
C THR A 160 11.70 -4.02 -0.25
N GLU A 161 12.81 -4.66 0.07
CA GLU A 161 14.07 -4.02 0.47
C GLU A 161 14.68 -3.18 -0.66
N VAL A 162 15.27 -2.01 -0.34
CA VAL A 162 16.01 -1.19 -1.30
C VAL A 162 17.24 -1.96 -1.78
N GLY A 163 17.55 -1.87 -3.07
CA GLY A 163 18.68 -2.57 -3.69
C GLY A 163 18.40 -4.04 -4.05
N LYS A 164 17.29 -4.61 -3.59
CA LYS A 164 16.92 -5.99 -3.93
C LYS A 164 16.61 -6.13 -5.41
N LYS A 165 17.18 -7.16 -6.04
CA LYS A 165 16.78 -7.59 -7.39
C LYS A 165 15.48 -8.37 -7.32
N VAL A 166 14.47 -7.93 -8.04
CA VAL A 166 13.13 -8.53 -8.06
C VAL A 166 12.72 -8.88 -9.48
N LYS A 167 11.96 -9.94 -9.60
CA LYS A 167 11.28 -10.29 -10.86
C LYS A 167 9.95 -9.55 -10.94
N VAL A 168 9.68 -8.96 -12.09
CA VAL A 168 8.43 -8.28 -12.41
C VAL A 168 7.85 -8.91 -13.65
N LYS A 169 6.65 -9.45 -13.53
CA LYS A 169 5.91 -9.95 -14.68
C LYS A 169 5.10 -8.79 -15.25
N ILE A 170 5.32 -8.54 -16.52
CA ILE A 170 4.60 -7.50 -17.26
C ILE A 170 3.85 -8.11 -18.45
N TRP A 171 2.77 -7.48 -18.81
CA TRP A 171 2.09 -7.67 -20.09
C TRP A 171 2.53 -6.55 -21.02
N SER A 172 3.15 -6.90 -22.12
CA SER A 172 3.73 -5.96 -23.08
C SER A 172 3.53 -6.50 -24.49
N ASN A 173 2.97 -5.70 -25.39
CA ASN A 173 2.66 -6.12 -26.76
C ASN A 173 1.87 -7.44 -26.81
N LYS A 174 0.85 -7.57 -25.98
CA LYS A 174 -0.06 -8.74 -25.88
C LYS A 174 0.65 -10.05 -25.51
N LYS A 175 1.76 -9.97 -24.77
CA LYS A 175 2.54 -11.13 -24.28
C LYS A 175 3.00 -10.90 -22.86
N GLU A 176 3.07 -11.98 -22.08
CA GLU A 176 3.73 -11.95 -20.78
C GLU A 176 5.24 -11.94 -20.94
N LEU A 177 5.92 -11.03 -20.26
CA LEU A 177 7.37 -10.95 -20.18
C LEU A 177 7.79 -10.84 -18.72
N ILE A 178 8.95 -11.40 -18.39
CA ILE A 178 9.57 -11.25 -17.07
C ILE A 178 10.75 -10.30 -17.21
N LYS A 179 10.73 -9.24 -16.41
CA LYS A 179 11.83 -8.29 -16.27
C LYS A 179 12.46 -8.46 -14.90
N THR A 180 13.76 -8.24 -14.81
CA THR A 180 14.45 -8.14 -13.52
C THR A 180 14.84 -6.69 -13.31
N LEU A 181 14.44 -6.13 -12.18
CA LEU A 181 14.82 -4.77 -11.81
C LEU A 181 15.41 -4.75 -10.40
N THR A 182 16.25 -3.77 -10.15
CA THR A 182 16.77 -3.49 -8.82
C THR A 182 15.94 -2.38 -8.24
N ARG A 183 15.26 -2.63 -7.10
CA ARG A 183 14.43 -1.62 -6.46
C ARG A 183 15.27 -0.40 -6.05
N GLY A 184 14.88 0.76 -6.53
CA GLY A 184 15.49 2.03 -6.14
C GLY A 184 14.99 2.57 -4.81
N ARG A 185 15.66 3.61 -4.31
CA ARG A 185 15.23 4.45 -3.19
C ARG A 185 14.50 5.66 -3.74
N LEU A 186 13.40 6.05 -3.13
CA LEU A 186 12.77 7.35 -3.36
C LEU A 186 13.58 8.37 -2.56
N GLU A 187 14.26 9.28 -3.24
CA GLU A 187 14.95 10.44 -2.65
C GLU A 187 13.96 11.56 -2.35
#